data_501cc20059f557a098a83015c9d857cd
#
_entry.id   501cc20059f557a098a83015c9d857cd
#
_cell.length_a   1.000
_cell.length_b   1.000
_cell.length_c   1.000
_cell.angle_alpha   90.00
_cell.angle_beta   90.00
_cell.angle_gamma   90.00
#
_symmetry.space_group_name_H-M   'P 1'
#
loop_
_entity.id
_entity.type
_entity.pdbx_description
1 polymer ?
#
loop_
_entity_poly.entity_id
_entity_poly.type
_entity_poly.pdbx_seq_one_letter_code
_entity_poly.pdbx_strand_id
1 'polypeptide(L)'
;MILSIIFWIISIASAILIYFCTNLSFHWYLFFIPIILMPFFYLLCFLFYILILYIWSLFLHTKKDIKKPNKLYYFLVEQTNYLVIRLSRTKVIIHGLNKLPKDKHFLVISNHLSNFDPMLIIYSLKKHPMICITKKENEKLPICGKFIYNAGFISLDRSDAYQAVKAIKKAADFIANDWGNIHICPEGTRSKSGELLEFHPGSFKIAMKAKSPIVVCCLQNTNQIHKHFPWKRTYVNLTILDILEYQDYENLNSTQLSIKVRPVSYTHLRAHETK
;
A
#
# COMPACT_ATOMS: atom_id res chain seq x y z
N MET A 1 10.56 6.59 -3.14
CA MET A 1 11.95 6.98 -2.75
C MET A 1 12.54 8.01 -3.70
N ILE A 2 12.50 7.78 -5.00
CA ILE A 2 13.10 8.66 -6.02
C ILE A 2 12.53 10.08 -5.97
N LEU A 3 11.21 10.25 -5.98
CA LEU A 3 10.57 11.56 -5.92
C LEU A 3 10.99 12.38 -4.69
N SER A 4 11.07 11.77 -3.51
CA SER A 4 11.51 12.48 -2.30
C SER A 4 12.96 12.98 -2.42
N ILE A 5 13.84 12.20 -3.06
CA ILE A 5 15.24 12.61 -3.32
C ILE A 5 15.26 13.80 -4.28
N ILE A 6 14.50 13.73 -5.37
CA ILE A 6 14.40 14.82 -6.36
C ILE A 6 13.89 16.09 -5.68
N PHE A 7 12.86 16.02 -4.84
CA PHE A 7 12.34 17.18 -4.12
C PHE A 7 13.38 17.80 -3.20
N TRP A 8 14.18 16.99 -2.50
CA TRP A 8 15.27 17.50 -1.68
C TRP A 8 16.37 18.15 -2.50
N ILE A 9 16.77 17.57 -3.64
CA ILE A 9 17.77 18.16 -4.54
C ILE A 9 17.31 19.53 -5.05
N ILE A 10 16.06 19.61 -5.55
CA ILE A 10 15.49 20.87 -6.04
C ILE A 10 15.42 21.90 -4.91
N SER A 11 14.98 21.50 -3.72
CA SER A 11 14.83 22.41 -2.58
C SER A 11 16.17 22.98 -2.13
N ILE A 12 17.20 22.13 -2.07
CA ILE A 12 18.57 22.55 -1.72
C ILE A 12 19.11 23.50 -2.79
N ALA A 13 18.99 23.13 -4.07
CA ALA A 13 19.47 23.97 -5.17
C ALA A 13 18.78 25.35 -5.20
N SER A 14 17.46 25.39 -5.02
CA SER A 14 16.68 26.63 -4.98
C SER A 14 17.07 27.50 -3.79
N ALA A 15 17.25 26.92 -2.60
CA ALA A 15 17.66 27.66 -1.42
C ALA A 15 19.07 28.26 -1.56
N ILE A 16 20.01 27.51 -2.13
CA ILE A 16 21.38 27.96 -2.42
C ILE A 16 21.35 29.08 -3.47
N LEU A 17 20.58 28.91 -4.55
CA LEU A 17 20.48 29.91 -5.61
C LEU A 17 19.97 31.25 -5.06
N ILE A 18 18.91 31.24 -4.25
CA ILE A 18 18.37 32.45 -3.61
C ILE A 18 19.43 33.10 -2.72
N TYR A 19 20.16 32.30 -1.93
CA TYR A 19 21.21 32.83 -1.04
C TYR A 19 22.29 33.59 -1.84
N PHE A 20 22.75 33.05 -2.95
CA PHE A 20 23.75 33.74 -3.79
C PHE A 20 23.18 34.92 -4.59
N CYS A 21 21.98 34.82 -5.14
CA CYS A 21 21.36 35.90 -5.92
C CYS A 21 20.99 37.09 -5.07
N THR A 22 20.73 36.93 -3.78
CA THR A 22 20.34 38.04 -2.89
C THR A 22 21.50 38.71 -2.18
N ASN A 23 22.76 38.34 -2.50
CA ASN A 23 23.96 38.88 -1.84
C ASN A 23 23.89 38.85 -0.28
N LEU A 24 23.16 37.90 0.28
CA LEU A 24 22.96 37.74 1.72
C LEU A 24 24.22 37.29 2.48
N SER A 25 25.35 37.14 1.77
CA SER A 25 26.62 36.68 2.34
C SER A 25 27.29 37.63 3.34
N PHE A 26 26.78 38.86 3.47
CA PHE A 26 27.39 39.89 4.33
C PHE A 26 27.15 39.71 5.82
N HIS A 27 26.14 38.92 6.24
CA HIS A 27 25.79 38.79 7.65
C HIS A 27 25.67 37.32 8.05
N TRP A 28 26.42 36.91 9.04
CA TRP A 28 26.51 35.49 9.48
C TRP A 28 25.16 34.85 9.82
N TYR A 29 24.22 35.61 10.37
CA TYR A 29 22.88 35.13 10.73
C TYR A 29 22.01 34.82 9.51
N LEU A 30 22.31 35.39 8.34
CA LEU A 30 21.60 35.11 7.09
C LEU A 30 21.97 33.77 6.48
N PHE A 31 23.03 33.13 6.97
CA PHE A 31 23.42 31.78 6.60
C PHE A 31 22.33 30.74 6.93
N PHE A 32 21.46 31.01 7.89
CA PHE A 32 20.35 30.13 8.26
C PHE A 32 19.15 30.21 7.31
N ILE A 33 19.05 31.23 6.48
CA ILE A 33 17.94 31.41 5.51
C ILE A 33 17.76 30.21 4.59
N PRO A 34 18.81 29.63 3.94
CA PRO A 34 18.67 28.42 3.14
C PRO A 34 18.06 27.24 3.91
N ILE A 35 18.41 27.08 5.17
CA ILE A 35 17.90 25.98 6.02
C ILE A 35 16.40 26.12 6.26
N ILE A 36 15.91 27.37 6.44
CA ILE A 36 14.47 27.65 6.62
C ILE A 36 13.72 27.51 5.28
N LEU A 37 14.34 27.91 4.17
CA LEU A 37 13.72 27.83 2.85
C LEU A 37 13.61 26.39 2.30
N MET A 38 14.50 25.48 2.66
CA MET A 38 14.47 24.09 2.20
C MET A 38 13.12 23.38 2.43
N PRO A 39 12.53 23.35 3.65
CA PRO A 39 11.23 22.73 3.86
C PRO A 39 10.10 23.43 3.09
N PHE A 40 10.19 24.74 2.90
CA PHE A 40 9.23 25.50 2.08
C PHE A 40 9.26 25.03 0.62
N PHE A 41 10.45 24.96 0.01
CA PHE A 41 10.58 24.48 -1.37
C PHE A 41 10.21 23.01 -1.51
N TYR A 42 10.51 22.18 -0.51
CA TYR A 42 10.07 20.80 -0.52
C TYR A 42 8.54 20.69 -0.54
N LEU A 43 7.85 21.50 0.28
CA LEU A 43 6.40 21.58 0.28
C LEU A 43 5.87 22.06 -1.07
N LEU A 44 6.49 23.08 -1.66
CA LEU A 44 6.11 23.62 -2.96
C LEU A 44 6.25 22.55 -4.07
N CYS A 45 7.35 21.80 -4.10
CA CYS A 45 7.55 20.68 -5.02
C CYS A 45 6.49 19.59 -4.83
N PHE A 46 6.14 19.29 -3.59
CA PHE A 46 5.09 18.31 -3.27
C PHE A 46 3.72 18.80 -3.77
N LEU A 47 3.36 20.05 -3.51
CA LEU A 47 2.09 20.62 -4.00
C LEU A 47 2.03 20.66 -5.52
N PHE A 48 3.13 21.03 -6.17
CA PHE A 48 3.24 21.02 -7.63
C PHE A 48 3.10 19.62 -8.20
N TYR A 49 3.71 18.63 -7.59
CA TYR A 49 3.53 17.22 -7.95
C TYR A 49 2.06 16.78 -7.85
N ILE A 50 1.38 17.11 -6.74
CA ILE A 50 -0.06 16.80 -6.59
C ILE A 50 -0.90 17.51 -7.64
N LEU A 51 -0.57 18.76 -7.99
CA LEU A 51 -1.25 19.50 -9.05
C LEU A 51 -1.07 18.81 -10.42
N ILE A 52 0.13 18.35 -10.74
CA ILE A 52 0.39 17.58 -11.97
C ILE A 52 -0.47 16.32 -11.99
N LEU A 53 -0.48 15.55 -10.89
CA LEU A 53 -1.30 14.34 -10.79
C LEU A 53 -2.79 14.66 -10.91
N TYR A 54 -3.25 15.78 -10.34
CA TYR A 54 -4.62 16.23 -10.45
C TYR A 54 -5.00 16.53 -11.90
N ILE A 55 -4.21 17.38 -12.60
CA ILE A 55 -4.44 17.71 -14.01
C ILE A 55 -4.42 16.43 -14.85
N TRP A 56 -3.44 15.55 -14.66
CA TRP A 56 -3.37 14.29 -15.38
C TRP A 56 -4.60 13.41 -15.11
N SER A 57 -5.07 13.38 -13.88
CA SER A 57 -6.27 12.62 -13.51
C SER A 57 -7.52 13.04 -14.27
N LEU A 58 -7.62 14.30 -14.74
CA LEU A 58 -8.78 14.77 -15.49
C LEU A 58 -8.93 14.03 -16.83
N PHE A 59 -7.81 13.58 -17.41
CA PHE A 59 -7.76 12.85 -18.68
C PHE A 59 -7.86 11.32 -18.51
N LEU A 60 -7.79 10.80 -17.27
CA LEU A 60 -7.86 9.38 -17.01
C LEU A 60 -9.31 8.90 -16.84
N HIS A 61 -9.60 7.75 -17.44
CA HIS A 61 -10.90 7.10 -17.38
C HIS A 61 -10.81 5.77 -16.64
N THR A 62 -11.88 5.43 -15.90
CA THR A 62 -12.02 4.16 -15.15
C THR A 62 -12.96 3.16 -15.84
N LYS A 63 -13.32 3.43 -17.11
CA LYS A 63 -14.26 2.57 -17.87
C LYS A 63 -13.58 1.44 -18.65
N LYS A 64 -12.27 1.56 -18.91
CA LYS A 64 -11.52 0.60 -19.70
C LYS A 64 -11.15 -0.62 -18.84
N ASP A 65 -11.47 -1.82 -19.26
CA ASP A 65 -11.02 -3.01 -18.55
C ASP A 65 -9.49 -3.14 -18.65
N ILE A 66 -8.82 -3.03 -17.53
CA ILE A 66 -7.36 -3.15 -17.42
C ILE A 66 -7.01 -4.62 -17.32
N LYS A 67 -6.56 -5.20 -18.41
CA LYS A 67 -6.20 -6.62 -18.47
C LYS A 67 -4.88 -6.93 -17.76
N LYS A 68 -3.91 -6.01 -17.85
CA LYS A 68 -2.55 -6.17 -17.29
C LYS A 68 -2.15 -4.91 -16.50
N PRO A 69 -1.40 -5.04 -15.39
CA PRO A 69 -0.89 -3.89 -14.64
C PRO A 69 -0.07 -2.94 -15.53
N ASN A 70 -0.30 -1.65 -15.39
CA ASN A 70 0.49 -0.64 -16.11
C ASN A 70 1.65 -0.19 -15.22
N LYS A 71 2.88 -0.44 -15.67
CA LYS A 71 4.11 -0.15 -14.90
C LYS A 71 4.27 1.33 -14.54
N LEU A 72 3.88 2.26 -15.43
CA LEU A 72 4.00 3.69 -15.16
C LEU A 72 3.05 4.13 -14.05
N TYR A 73 1.76 3.78 -14.15
CA TYR A 73 0.79 4.13 -13.11
C TYR A 73 1.10 3.43 -11.80
N TYR A 74 1.56 2.18 -11.84
CA TYR A 74 2.01 1.46 -10.65
C TYR A 74 3.19 2.18 -9.99
N PHE A 75 4.20 2.58 -10.75
CA PHE A 75 5.34 3.35 -10.24
C PHE A 75 4.88 4.66 -9.59
N LEU A 76 3.96 5.41 -10.20
CA LEU A 76 3.44 6.65 -9.61
C LEU A 76 2.70 6.40 -8.29
N VAL A 77 1.88 5.35 -8.22
CA VAL A 77 1.19 4.93 -6.99
C VAL A 77 2.21 4.55 -5.92
N GLU A 78 3.22 3.75 -6.26
CA GLU A 78 4.27 3.35 -5.33
C GLU A 78 5.05 4.55 -4.78
N GLN A 79 5.48 5.49 -5.65
CA GLN A 79 6.21 6.69 -5.22
C GLN A 79 5.33 7.60 -4.36
N THR A 80 4.05 7.75 -4.70
CA THR A 80 3.10 8.52 -3.90
C THR A 80 2.88 7.87 -2.53
N ASN A 81 2.72 6.55 -2.46
CA ASN A 81 2.62 5.83 -1.20
C ASN A 81 3.86 6.04 -0.33
N TYR A 82 5.06 5.97 -0.94
CA TYR A 82 6.30 6.25 -0.22
C TYR A 82 6.32 7.65 0.39
N LEU A 83 5.91 8.67 -0.37
CA LEU A 83 5.83 10.05 0.12
C LEU A 83 4.81 10.17 1.27
N VAL A 84 3.62 9.62 1.11
CA VAL A 84 2.55 9.68 2.13
C VAL A 84 2.97 9.00 3.42
N ILE A 85 3.54 7.79 3.36
CA ILE A 85 4.02 7.06 4.55
C ILE A 85 5.14 7.85 5.25
N ARG A 86 6.04 8.47 4.50
CA ARG A 86 7.12 9.27 5.07
C ARG A 86 6.60 10.57 5.68
N LEU A 87 5.72 11.29 4.99
CA LEU A 87 5.11 12.52 5.49
C LEU A 87 4.22 12.27 6.70
N SER A 88 3.54 11.12 6.77
CA SER A 88 2.77 10.73 7.96
C SER A 88 3.64 10.38 9.17
N ARG A 89 4.98 10.55 9.08
CA ARG A 89 5.95 10.22 10.14
C ARG A 89 5.87 8.78 10.61
N THR A 90 5.44 7.87 9.72
CA THR A 90 5.31 6.45 10.02
C THR A 90 6.65 5.74 9.84
N LYS A 91 7.09 4.99 10.85
CA LYS A 91 8.21 4.06 10.78
C LYS A 91 7.69 2.64 10.74
N VAL A 92 7.97 1.94 9.66
CA VAL A 92 7.56 0.54 9.47
C VAL A 92 8.68 -0.37 9.92
N ILE A 93 8.36 -1.32 10.80
CA ILE A 93 9.24 -2.39 11.26
C ILE A 93 8.70 -3.67 10.63
N ILE A 94 9.56 -4.37 9.88
CA ILE A 94 9.13 -5.53 9.10
C ILE A 94 9.85 -6.78 9.62
N HIS A 95 9.07 -7.81 9.90
CA HIS A 95 9.57 -9.10 10.38
C HIS A 95 9.25 -10.22 9.38
N GLY A 96 10.21 -11.10 9.14
CA GLY A 96 10.01 -12.31 8.34
C GLY A 96 10.10 -12.12 6.82
N LEU A 97 10.64 -11.02 6.30
CA LEU A 97 10.81 -10.79 4.84
C LEU A 97 11.57 -11.92 4.13
N ASN A 98 12.48 -12.58 4.82
CA ASN A 98 13.27 -13.70 4.28
C ASN A 98 12.45 -14.96 3.99
N LYS A 99 11.23 -15.05 4.55
CA LYS A 99 10.32 -16.17 4.32
C LYS A 99 9.61 -16.09 2.96
N LEU A 100 9.51 -14.88 2.35
CA LEU A 100 8.74 -14.69 1.12
C LEU A 100 9.20 -15.60 -0.02
N PRO A 101 8.24 -16.16 -0.80
CA PRO A 101 8.55 -16.92 -2.00
C PRO A 101 9.38 -16.06 -2.97
N LYS A 102 10.44 -16.64 -3.56
CA LYS A 102 11.37 -15.92 -4.46
C LYS A 102 10.98 -16.07 -5.93
N ASP A 103 10.51 -17.26 -6.29
CA ASP A 103 10.36 -17.67 -7.69
C ASP A 103 8.89 -17.79 -8.13
N LYS A 104 7.96 -17.38 -7.28
CA LYS A 104 6.52 -17.48 -7.56
C LYS A 104 5.80 -16.22 -7.08
N HIS A 105 4.78 -15.81 -7.81
CA HIS A 105 3.82 -14.84 -7.29
C HIS A 105 2.85 -15.48 -6.30
N PHE A 106 2.35 -14.68 -5.38
CA PHE A 106 1.60 -15.14 -4.22
C PHE A 106 0.42 -14.21 -3.88
N LEU A 107 -0.50 -14.74 -3.12
CA LEU A 107 -1.57 -13.98 -2.48
C LEU A 107 -1.09 -13.53 -1.10
N VAL A 108 -1.10 -12.22 -0.83
CA VAL A 108 -0.92 -11.68 0.52
C VAL A 108 -2.28 -11.45 1.15
N ILE A 109 -2.47 -11.98 2.33
CA ILE A 109 -3.62 -11.66 3.17
C ILE A 109 -3.15 -10.94 4.44
N SER A 110 -3.88 -9.91 4.86
CA SER A 110 -3.62 -9.21 6.11
C SER A 110 -4.93 -8.83 6.81
N ASN A 111 -4.85 -8.58 8.10
CA ASN A 111 -5.90 -7.90 8.85
C ASN A 111 -6.13 -6.47 8.32
N HIS A 112 -7.27 -5.87 8.64
CA HIS A 112 -7.66 -4.54 8.15
C HIS A 112 -8.02 -3.60 9.30
N LEU A 113 -7.13 -2.68 9.63
CA LEU A 113 -7.28 -1.69 10.70
C LEU A 113 -7.41 -0.26 10.18
N SER A 114 -6.85 0.02 8.99
CA SER A 114 -6.72 1.39 8.48
C SER A 114 -6.74 1.45 6.96
N ASN A 115 -7.06 2.63 6.42
CA ASN A 115 -6.86 2.91 4.99
C ASN A 115 -5.38 2.89 4.58
N PHE A 116 -4.47 2.95 5.55
CA PHE A 116 -3.02 2.85 5.30
C PHE A 116 -2.55 1.41 5.05
N ASP A 117 -3.35 0.38 5.40
CA ASP A 117 -2.90 -1.01 5.31
C ASP A 117 -2.43 -1.42 3.91
N PRO A 118 -3.18 -1.19 2.81
CA PRO A 118 -2.71 -1.50 1.47
C PRO A 118 -1.45 -0.72 1.09
N MET A 119 -1.37 0.55 1.52
CA MET A 119 -0.22 1.40 1.25
C MET A 119 1.04 0.89 1.96
N LEU A 120 0.88 0.41 3.19
CA LEU A 120 1.96 -0.17 3.99
C LEU A 120 2.45 -1.51 3.42
N ILE A 121 1.54 -2.34 2.90
CA ILE A 121 1.90 -3.58 2.21
C ILE A 121 2.75 -3.25 0.96
N ILE A 122 2.30 -2.33 0.10
CA ILE A 122 3.06 -1.91 -1.10
C ILE A 122 4.42 -1.33 -0.69
N TYR A 123 4.45 -0.48 0.32
CA TYR A 123 5.68 0.14 0.83
C TYR A 123 6.68 -0.89 1.36
N SER A 124 6.19 -1.87 2.12
CA SER A 124 7.02 -2.87 2.80
C SER A 124 7.53 -3.95 1.86
N LEU A 125 6.71 -4.35 0.88
CA LEU A 125 7.01 -5.44 -0.06
C LEU A 125 7.47 -4.91 -1.44
N LYS A 126 8.19 -3.79 -1.46
CA LYS A 126 8.62 -3.07 -2.68
C LYS A 126 9.35 -3.91 -3.73
N LYS A 127 10.01 -5.01 -3.33
CA LYS A 127 10.67 -5.94 -4.27
C LYS A 127 9.68 -6.92 -4.94
N HIS A 128 8.46 -6.96 -4.44
CA HIS A 128 7.38 -7.83 -4.91
C HIS A 128 6.19 -6.95 -5.33
N PRO A 129 6.07 -6.53 -6.58
CA PRO A 129 4.99 -5.67 -7.05
C PRO A 129 3.63 -6.20 -6.59
N MET A 130 2.86 -5.33 -5.91
CA MET A 130 1.64 -5.72 -5.20
C MET A 130 0.42 -5.00 -5.75
N ILE A 131 -0.51 -5.73 -6.32
CA ILE A 131 -1.83 -5.22 -6.72
C ILE A 131 -2.83 -5.47 -5.60
N CYS A 132 -3.45 -4.42 -5.09
CA CYS A 132 -4.42 -4.55 -4.02
C CYS A 132 -5.84 -4.67 -4.56
N ILE A 133 -6.63 -5.52 -3.90
CA ILE A 133 -8.08 -5.53 -4.09
C ILE A 133 -8.66 -4.39 -3.26
N THR A 134 -9.42 -3.52 -3.90
CA THR A 134 -9.98 -2.30 -3.32
C THR A 134 -11.48 -2.30 -3.40
N LYS A 135 -12.11 -1.46 -2.60
CA LYS A 135 -13.55 -1.18 -2.67
C LYS A 135 -13.88 -0.41 -3.96
N LYS A 136 -14.98 -0.72 -4.63
CA LYS A 136 -15.38 -0.05 -5.87
C LYS A 136 -15.51 1.46 -5.72
N GLU A 137 -15.97 1.93 -4.57
CA GLU A 137 -16.11 3.36 -4.28
C GLU A 137 -14.78 4.11 -4.30
N ASN A 138 -13.65 3.42 -4.10
CA ASN A 138 -12.33 4.03 -4.17
C ASN A 138 -11.97 4.53 -5.58
N GLU A 139 -12.61 4.01 -6.63
CA GLU A 139 -12.46 4.53 -8.00
C GLU A 139 -12.92 5.99 -8.13
N LYS A 140 -13.86 6.42 -7.27
CA LYS A 140 -14.40 7.79 -7.24
C LYS A 140 -13.52 8.78 -6.49
N LEU A 141 -12.49 8.30 -5.77
CA LEU A 141 -11.58 9.19 -5.07
C LEU A 141 -10.84 10.09 -6.08
N PRO A 142 -10.84 11.40 -5.85
CA PRO A 142 -10.12 12.32 -6.72
C PRO A 142 -8.63 11.94 -6.76
N ILE A 143 -8.01 12.06 -7.92
CA ILE A 143 -6.62 11.69 -8.21
C ILE A 143 -6.38 10.19 -7.95
N CYS A 144 -6.34 9.77 -6.69
CA CYS A 144 -5.95 8.43 -6.25
C CYS A 144 -6.77 7.33 -6.96
N GLY A 145 -8.10 7.44 -7.01
CA GLY A 145 -8.98 6.43 -7.59
C GLY A 145 -8.62 6.09 -9.03
N LYS A 146 -8.39 7.13 -9.84
CA LYS A 146 -8.06 6.95 -11.25
C LYS A 146 -6.67 6.36 -11.48
N PHE A 147 -5.69 6.75 -10.64
CA PHE A 147 -4.33 6.21 -10.74
C PHE A 147 -4.26 4.74 -10.30
N ILE A 148 -4.86 4.38 -9.16
CA ILE A 148 -4.89 2.98 -8.71
C ILE A 148 -5.63 2.09 -9.71
N TYR A 149 -6.76 2.57 -10.28
CA TYR A 149 -7.48 1.84 -11.32
C TYR A 149 -6.58 1.56 -12.53
N ASN A 150 -5.94 2.62 -13.08
CA ASN A 150 -5.07 2.48 -14.25
C ASN A 150 -3.76 1.72 -13.95
N ALA A 151 -3.33 1.67 -12.68
CA ALA A 151 -2.23 0.80 -12.25
C ALA A 151 -2.59 -0.70 -12.26
N GLY A 152 -3.88 -1.02 -12.39
CA GLY A 152 -4.37 -2.40 -12.45
C GLY A 152 -4.92 -2.93 -11.13
N PHE A 153 -5.14 -2.07 -10.14
CA PHE A 153 -5.82 -2.47 -8.90
C PHE A 153 -7.22 -2.98 -9.22
N ILE A 154 -7.66 -3.96 -8.46
CA ILE A 154 -8.90 -4.68 -8.75
C ILE A 154 -9.99 -4.21 -7.81
N SER A 155 -11.02 -3.59 -8.38
CA SER A 155 -12.18 -3.15 -7.61
C SER A 155 -13.12 -4.31 -7.34
N LEU A 156 -13.51 -4.46 -6.09
CA LEU A 156 -14.46 -5.47 -5.61
C LEU A 156 -15.76 -4.79 -5.19
N ASP A 157 -16.81 -5.05 -5.93
CA ASP A 157 -18.18 -4.74 -5.54
C ASP A 157 -18.76 -5.93 -4.78
N ARG A 158 -19.04 -5.73 -3.49
CA ARG A 158 -19.56 -6.80 -2.62
C ARG A 158 -21.07 -6.92 -2.65
N SER A 159 -21.76 -5.90 -3.15
CA SER A 159 -23.20 -5.91 -3.33
C SER A 159 -23.62 -6.69 -4.57
N ASP A 160 -22.69 -6.92 -5.50
CA ASP A 160 -22.92 -7.65 -6.74
C ASP A 160 -22.05 -8.93 -6.76
N ALA A 161 -22.71 -10.08 -6.55
CA ALA A 161 -22.04 -11.38 -6.50
C ALA A 161 -21.35 -11.74 -7.82
N TYR A 162 -21.93 -11.34 -8.96
CA TYR A 162 -21.32 -11.59 -10.27
C TYR A 162 -20.03 -10.79 -10.47
N GLN A 163 -20.04 -9.50 -10.12
CA GLN A 163 -18.86 -8.64 -10.17
C GLN A 163 -17.78 -9.11 -9.19
N ALA A 164 -18.19 -9.59 -8.00
CA ALA A 164 -17.26 -10.15 -7.03
C ALA A 164 -16.54 -11.40 -7.58
N VAL A 165 -17.26 -12.31 -8.23
CA VAL A 165 -16.67 -13.51 -8.86
C VAL A 165 -15.71 -13.11 -10.00
N LYS A 166 -16.07 -12.11 -10.82
CA LYS A 166 -15.22 -11.59 -11.88
C LYS A 166 -13.93 -10.97 -11.33
N ALA A 167 -14.01 -10.20 -10.25
CA ALA A 167 -12.85 -9.61 -9.59
C ALA A 167 -11.91 -10.69 -9.02
N ILE A 168 -12.44 -11.71 -8.35
CA ILE A 168 -11.67 -12.84 -7.83
C ILE A 168 -10.99 -13.62 -8.97
N LYS A 169 -11.70 -13.87 -10.08
CA LYS A 169 -11.11 -14.51 -11.25
C LYS A 169 -9.96 -13.66 -11.80
N LYS A 170 -10.19 -12.37 -12.01
CA LYS A 170 -9.17 -11.45 -12.50
C LYS A 170 -7.93 -11.43 -11.60
N ALA A 171 -8.11 -11.44 -10.29
CA ALA A 171 -7.01 -11.49 -9.32
C ALA A 171 -6.21 -12.80 -9.43
N ALA A 172 -6.90 -13.92 -9.61
CA ALA A 172 -6.23 -15.22 -9.83
C ALA A 172 -5.45 -15.23 -11.15
N ASP A 173 -6.03 -14.69 -12.23
CA ASP A 173 -5.39 -14.59 -13.53
C ASP A 173 -4.11 -13.72 -13.48
N PHE A 174 -4.07 -12.67 -12.62
CA PHE A 174 -2.89 -11.84 -12.42
C PHE A 174 -1.71 -12.63 -11.86
N ILE A 175 -1.96 -13.47 -10.85
CA ILE A 175 -0.94 -14.34 -10.27
C ILE A 175 -0.52 -15.41 -11.28
N ALA A 176 -1.48 -16.09 -11.90
CA ALA A 176 -1.24 -17.21 -12.80
C ALA A 176 -0.49 -16.81 -14.08
N ASN A 177 -0.66 -15.57 -14.56
CA ASN A 177 0.04 -15.04 -15.74
C ASN A 177 1.35 -14.32 -15.38
N ASP A 178 1.83 -14.44 -14.16
CA ASP A 178 3.10 -13.84 -13.71
C ASP A 178 3.14 -12.30 -13.84
N TRP A 179 1.98 -11.64 -13.59
CA TRP A 179 1.88 -10.18 -13.70
C TRP A 179 2.13 -9.45 -12.37
N GLY A 180 2.10 -10.16 -11.26
CA GLY A 180 2.36 -9.63 -9.93
C GLY A 180 1.64 -10.36 -8.82
N ASN A 181 1.89 -9.90 -7.60
CA ASN A 181 1.27 -10.42 -6.39
C ASN A 181 -0.05 -9.71 -6.11
N ILE A 182 -0.94 -10.38 -5.42
CA ILE A 182 -2.24 -9.80 -5.03
C ILE A 182 -2.29 -9.63 -3.52
N HIS A 183 -2.79 -8.48 -3.07
CA HIS A 183 -3.09 -8.24 -1.67
C HIS A 183 -4.59 -8.08 -1.44
N ILE A 184 -5.12 -8.75 -0.43
CA ILE A 184 -6.50 -8.63 0.02
C ILE A 184 -6.58 -8.66 1.55
N CYS A 185 -7.51 -7.87 2.10
CA CYS A 185 -7.94 -7.98 3.49
C CYS A 185 -9.21 -8.83 3.53
N PRO A 186 -9.13 -10.11 3.98
CA PRO A 186 -10.27 -11.03 3.88
C PRO A 186 -11.42 -10.69 4.83
N GLU A 187 -11.21 -9.83 5.82
CA GLU A 187 -12.24 -9.27 6.70
C GLU A 187 -13.28 -8.42 5.95
N GLY A 188 -12.86 -7.89 4.82
CA GLY A 188 -13.76 -7.12 3.97
C GLY A 188 -14.12 -5.74 4.49
N THR A 189 -13.93 -5.42 5.73
CA THR A 189 -14.13 -4.10 6.34
C THR A 189 -13.05 -3.85 7.40
N ARG A 190 -12.88 -2.60 7.79
CA ARG A 190 -11.91 -2.25 8.84
C ARG A 190 -12.46 -2.62 10.21
N SER A 191 -11.64 -3.29 11.02
CA SER A 191 -11.93 -3.51 12.44
C SER A 191 -11.85 -2.18 13.19
N LYS A 192 -12.93 -1.81 13.87
CA LYS A 192 -12.98 -0.61 14.72
C LYS A 192 -12.50 -0.90 16.15
N SER A 193 -12.69 -2.13 16.62
CA SER A 193 -12.26 -2.60 17.93
C SER A 193 -10.76 -2.94 17.97
N GLY A 194 -10.14 -3.16 16.83
CA GLY A 194 -8.79 -3.71 16.72
C GLY A 194 -8.77 -5.25 16.69
N GLU A 195 -9.88 -5.89 16.99
CA GLU A 195 -10.01 -7.35 16.92
C GLU A 195 -10.12 -7.84 15.48
N LEU A 196 -9.65 -9.06 15.25
CA LEU A 196 -9.72 -9.70 13.94
C LEU A 196 -11.16 -10.13 13.64
N LEU A 197 -11.72 -9.61 12.56
CA LEU A 197 -13.06 -9.96 12.10
C LEU A 197 -13.08 -11.33 11.40
N GLU A 198 -14.28 -11.80 11.05
CA GLU A 198 -14.41 -13.02 10.27
C GLU A 198 -13.87 -12.86 8.86
N PHE A 199 -13.22 -13.91 8.37
CA PHE A 199 -12.67 -13.92 7.01
C PHE A 199 -13.72 -14.39 6.00
N HIS A 200 -13.90 -13.62 4.95
CA HIS A 200 -14.73 -14.02 3.82
C HIS A 200 -14.05 -15.13 3.01
N PRO A 201 -14.61 -16.34 2.95
CA PRO A 201 -14.00 -17.49 2.27
C PRO A 201 -13.70 -17.22 0.78
N GLY A 202 -14.49 -16.36 0.14
CA GLY A 202 -14.30 -15.97 -1.25
C GLY A 202 -12.92 -15.38 -1.56
N SER A 203 -12.27 -14.75 -0.58
CA SER A 203 -10.94 -14.17 -0.73
C SER A 203 -9.87 -15.23 -1.04
N PHE A 204 -10.01 -16.41 -0.50
CA PHE A 204 -9.04 -17.51 -0.68
C PHE A 204 -9.15 -18.20 -2.04
N LYS A 205 -10.31 -18.05 -2.73
CA LYS A 205 -10.49 -18.58 -4.09
C LYS A 205 -9.48 -18.00 -5.10
N ILE A 206 -8.85 -16.86 -4.78
CA ILE A 206 -7.79 -16.28 -5.61
C ILE A 206 -6.61 -17.26 -5.68
N ALA A 207 -6.04 -17.60 -4.53
CA ALA A 207 -4.90 -18.51 -4.44
C ALA A 207 -5.24 -19.92 -4.90
N MET A 208 -6.44 -20.43 -4.56
CA MET A 208 -6.91 -21.75 -5.00
C MET A 208 -6.98 -21.85 -6.53
N LYS A 209 -7.50 -20.81 -7.21
CA LYS A 209 -7.58 -20.78 -8.69
C LYS A 209 -6.20 -20.60 -9.34
N ALA A 210 -5.34 -19.77 -8.75
CA ALA A 210 -3.99 -19.53 -9.24
C ALA A 210 -3.00 -20.64 -8.84
N LYS A 211 -3.36 -21.56 -7.97
CA LYS A 211 -2.48 -22.57 -7.35
C LYS A 211 -1.20 -21.95 -6.78
N SER A 212 -1.35 -20.83 -6.07
CA SER A 212 -0.25 -19.99 -5.63
C SER A 212 -0.06 -20.00 -4.13
N PRO A 213 1.15 -19.72 -3.61
CA PRO A 213 1.35 -19.56 -2.17
C PRO A 213 0.45 -18.48 -1.56
N ILE A 214 0.09 -18.65 -0.29
CA ILE A 214 -0.60 -17.65 0.53
C ILE A 214 0.36 -17.16 1.60
N VAL A 215 0.66 -15.87 1.58
CA VAL A 215 1.46 -15.20 2.59
C VAL A 215 0.54 -14.55 3.61
N VAL A 216 0.59 -15.02 4.85
CA VAL A 216 -0.22 -14.49 5.95
C VAL A 216 0.54 -13.39 6.66
N CYS A 217 0.02 -12.17 6.64
CA CYS A 217 0.62 -11.00 7.27
C CYS A 217 -0.24 -10.46 8.40
N CYS A 218 0.41 -9.87 9.41
CA CYS A 218 -0.23 -9.11 10.46
C CYS A 218 0.29 -7.67 10.45
N LEU A 219 -0.62 -6.71 10.41
CA LEU A 219 -0.36 -5.30 10.57
C LEU A 219 -0.82 -4.83 11.95
N GLN A 220 0.04 -4.08 12.66
CA GLN A 220 -0.27 -3.53 13.98
C GLN A 220 -0.05 -2.02 14.00
N ASN A 221 -0.85 -1.30 14.79
CA ASN A 221 -0.79 0.14 15.01
C ASN A 221 -1.11 1.02 13.80
N THR A 222 -1.60 0.46 12.69
CA THR A 222 -1.90 1.26 11.48
C THR A 222 -3.06 2.22 11.71
N ASN A 223 -3.98 1.89 12.63
CA ASN A 223 -5.08 2.74 13.07
C ASN A 223 -4.61 3.97 13.89
N GLN A 224 -3.36 3.99 14.37
CA GLN A 224 -2.80 5.11 15.12
C GLN A 224 -2.22 6.20 14.18
N ILE A 225 -1.96 5.91 12.91
CA ILE A 225 -1.30 6.85 12.00
C ILE A 225 -2.07 8.17 11.91
N HIS A 226 -3.38 8.13 11.67
CA HIS A 226 -4.19 9.33 11.54
C HIS A 226 -4.37 10.09 12.86
N LYS A 227 -4.25 9.41 14.02
CA LYS A 227 -4.32 10.03 15.35
C LYS A 227 -3.03 10.74 15.73
N HIS A 228 -1.90 10.21 15.27
CA HIS A 228 -0.58 10.74 15.61
C HIS A 228 -0.12 11.86 14.67
N PHE A 229 -0.57 11.82 13.42
CA PHE A 229 -0.21 12.83 12.43
C PHE A 229 -0.80 14.21 12.77
N PRO A 230 -0.04 15.30 12.58
CA PRO A 230 1.36 15.37 12.13
C PRO A 230 2.38 15.36 13.28
N TRP A 231 1.94 15.35 14.54
CA TRP A 231 2.75 15.69 15.72
C TRP A 231 3.61 14.53 16.21
N LYS A 232 3.09 13.32 16.22
CA LYS A 232 3.74 12.15 16.80
C LYS A 232 4.13 11.12 15.72
N ARG A 233 5.33 10.52 15.88
CA ARG A 233 5.75 9.39 15.03
C ARG A 233 4.94 8.14 15.38
N THR A 234 4.51 7.41 14.35
CA THR A 234 3.84 6.11 14.52
C THR A 234 4.78 4.99 14.14
N TYR A 235 4.91 4.01 15.02
CA TYR A 235 5.63 2.76 14.76
C TYR A 235 4.60 1.70 14.37
N VAL A 236 4.72 1.19 13.17
CA VAL A 236 3.86 0.15 12.61
C VAL A 236 4.67 -1.12 12.45
N ASN A 237 4.15 -2.25 12.92
CA ASN A 237 4.76 -3.55 12.68
C ASN A 237 4.03 -4.25 11.53
N LEU A 238 4.78 -4.77 10.58
CA LEU A 238 4.35 -5.75 9.60
C LEU A 238 5.08 -7.05 9.87
N THR A 239 4.36 -8.09 10.23
CA THR A 239 4.93 -9.41 10.48
C THR A 239 4.40 -10.41 9.45
N ILE A 240 5.31 -11.11 8.76
CA ILE A 240 4.98 -12.27 7.94
C ILE A 240 4.90 -13.45 8.89
N LEU A 241 3.68 -13.93 9.12
CA LEU A 241 3.39 -14.96 10.11
C LEU A 241 3.70 -16.32 9.56
N ASP A 242 3.08 -16.65 8.44
CA ASP A 242 3.13 -17.98 7.84
C ASP A 242 3.03 -17.90 6.32
N ILE A 243 3.47 -18.96 5.66
CA ILE A 243 3.35 -19.15 4.22
C ILE A 243 2.78 -20.54 4.01
N LEU A 244 1.63 -20.60 3.35
CA LEU A 244 1.01 -21.85 2.92
C LEU A 244 1.30 -22.06 1.45
N GLU A 245 2.04 -23.10 1.13
CA GLU A 245 2.19 -23.54 -0.27
C GLU A 245 0.89 -24.18 -0.77
N TYR A 246 0.72 -24.31 -2.08
CA TYR A 246 -0.51 -24.87 -2.65
C TYR A 246 -0.84 -26.27 -2.12
N GLN A 247 0.17 -27.10 -1.93
CA GLN A 247 0.05 -28.47 -1.38
C GLN A 247 -0.55 -28.49 0.04
N ASP A 248 -0.35 -27.43 0.84
CA ASP A 248 -0.85 -27.36 2.23
C ASP A 248 -2.37 -27.17 2.31
N TYR A 249 -3.01 -26.80 1.18
CA TYR A 249 -4.43 -26.47 1.14
C TYR A 249 -5.18 -26.95 -0.12
N GLU A 250 -4.55 -27.69 -1.02
CA GLU A 250 -5.17 -28.15 -2.27
C GLU A 250 -6.43 -28.99 -2.05
N ASN A 251 -6.48 -29.74 -0.95
CA ASN A 251 -7.61 -30.61 -0.57
C ASN A 251 -8.67 -29.89 0.28
N LEU A 252 -8.48 -28.59 0.59
CA LEU A 252 -9.42 -27.81 1.38
C LEU A 252 -10.37 -27.01 0.48
N ASN A 253 -11.60 -26.84 0.93
CA ASN A 253 -12.47 -25.84 0.33
C ASN A 253 -12.18 -24.44 0.91
N SER A 254 -12.71 -23.39 0.29
CA SER A 254 -12.42 -22.00 0.68
C SER A 254 -12.86 -21.68 2.12
N THR A 255 -13.90 -22.33 2.64
CA THR A 255 -14.37 -22.15 4.03
C THR A 255 -13.41 -22.79 5.00
N GLN A 256 -12.99 -24.04 4.75
CA GLN A 256 -12.00 -24.74 5.57
C GLN A 256 -10.66 -23.97 5.59
N LEU A 257 -10.23 -23.44 4.44
CA LEU A 257 -9.02 -22.66 4.34
C LEU A 257 -9.11 -21.34 5.13
N SER A 258 -10.25 -20.66 5.11
CA SER A 258 -10.45 -19.44 5.90
C SER A 258 -10.38 -19.70 7.41
N ILE A 259 -10.95 -20.84 7.86
CA ILE A 259 -10.90 -21.27 9.27
C ILE A 259 -9.46 -21.65 9.66
N LYS A 260 -8.71 -22.33 8.79
CA LYS A 260 -7.30 -22.71 9.04
C LYS A 260 -6.40 -21.49 9.21
N VAL A 261 -6.60 -20.46 8.40
CA VAL A 261 -5.70 -19.29 8.35
C VAL A 261 -6.00 -18.24 9.41
N ARG A 262 -7.27 -18.07 9.80
CA ARG A 262 -7.68 -17.05 10.78
C ARG A 262 -6.98 -17.14 12.14
N PRO A 263 -6.81 -18.30 12.79
CA PRO A 263 -6.10 -18.42 14.07
C PRO A 263 -4.64 -17.98 14.00
N VAL A 264 -3.94 -18.25 12.89
CA VAL A 264 -2.56 -17.81 12.66
C VAL A 264 -2.46 -16.28 12.77
N SER A 265 -3.42 -15.56 12.19
CA SER A 265 -3.51 -14.10 12.28
C SER A 265 -3.87 -13.61 13.69
N TYR A 266 -4.71 -14.34 14.41
CA TYR A 266 -5.25 -13.95 15.72
C TYR A 266 -4.24 -14.06 16.87
N THR A 267 -3.47 -15.15 16.89
CA THR A 267 -2.51 -15.43 17.97
C THR A 267 -1.45 -14.33 18.08
N HIS A 268 -1.04 -13.75 16.96
CA HIS A 268 -0.05 -12.67 16.94
C HIS A 268 -0.62 -11.29 17.29
N LEU A 269 -1.89 -11.01 17.02
CA LEU A 269 -2.50 -9.76 17.45
C LEU A 269 -2.58 -9.66 18.98
N ARG A 270 -2.96 -10.73 19.66
CA ARG A 270 -3.06 -10.78 21.14
C ARG A 270 -1.71 -10.82 21.85
N ALA A 271 -0.70 -11.48 21.32
CA ALA A 271 0.60 -11.62 21.98
C ALA A 271 1.34 -10.28 22.21
N HIS A 272 0.92 -9.20 21.58
CA HIS A 272 1.51 -7.87 21.71
C HIS A 272 0.64 -6.86 22.48
N GLU A 273 -0.60 -7.20 22.85
CA GLU A 273 -1.44 -6.36 23.73
C GLU A 273 -1.08 -6.54 25.20
N THR A 274 -0.34 -7.60 25.55
CA THR A 274 0.07 -7.96 26.93
C THR A 274 1.50 -7.51 27.27
N LYS A 275 2.14 -6.71 26.46
CA LYS A 275 3.43 -6.03 26.75
C LYS A 275 3.28 -4.54 26.57
#